data_b2737f976f8614094450c33a7c7d3be1
#
_entry.id   b2737f976f8614094450c33a7c7d3be1
#
_cell.length_a   1.000
_cell.length_b   1.000
_cell.length_c   1.000
_cell.angle_alpha   90.00
_cell.angle_beta   90.00
_cell.angle_gamma   90.00
#
_symmetry.space_group_name_H-M   'P 1'
#
loop_
_entity.id
_entity.type
_entity.pdbx_description
1 polymer ?
#
loop_
_entity_poly.entity_id
_entity_poly.type
_entity_poly.pdbx_seq_one_letter_code
_entity_poly.pdbx_strand_id
1 'polypeptide(L)'
;MPVSISRWDRDLQNKQVLFIGIGVSHTRLIEKFLEKEISVTVCDKRSPEQLGEDYERLSALGAKFRLGENYLDALQDADVIFRTPGMYYLSPALQEARKAGKVVTSEMECFCELCPCKLYAVTGSDGKTTTSTLIAKFLEKSG
;
A
#
# COMPACT_ATOMS: atom_id res chain seq x y z
N MET A 1 -12.97 -16.99 5.47
CA MET A 1 -13.18 -16.87 4.01
C MET A 1 -12.41 -15.65 3.52
N PRO A 2 -11.68 -15.75 2.42
CA PRO A 2 -11.02 -14.56 1.87
C PRO A 2 -12.08 -13.51 1.48
N VAL A 3 -11.79 -12.26 1.80
CA VAL A 3 -12.65 -11.13 1.41
C VAL A 3 -12.60 -11.03 -0.11
N SER A 4 -13.76 -10.96 -0.78
CA SER A 4 -13.76 -10.79 -2.23
C SER A 4 -13.24 -9.38 -2.59
N ILE A 5 -12.49 -9.27 -3.68
CA ILE A 5 -11.96 -7.98 -4.18
C ILE A 5 -13.08 -6.94 -4.33
N SER A 6 -14.25 -7.36 -4.83
CA SER A 6 -15.41 -6.47 -4.99
C SER A 6 -16.00 -5.96 -3.67
N ARG A 7 -15.88 -6.71 -2.58
CA ARG A 7 -16.29 -6.24 -1.26
C ARG A 7 -15.28 -5.25 -0.69
N TRP A 8 -14.00 -5.57 -0.82
CA TRP A 8 -12.91 -4.71 -0.39
C TRP A 8 -12.94 -3.34 -1.09
N ASP A 9 -13.15 -3.31 -2.42
CA ASP A 9 -13.31 -2.08 -3.18
C ASP A 9 -14.48 -1.22 -2.67
N ARG A 10 -15.65 -1.85 -2.40
CA ARG A 10 -16.81 -1.12 -1.86
C ARG A 10 -16.57 -0.57 -0.45
N ASP A 11 -15.85 -1.32 0.37
CA ASP A 11 -15.51 -0.88 1.73
C ASP A 11 -14.58 0.33 1.72
N LEU A 12 -13.83 0.57 0.64
CA LEU A 12 -12.93 1.70 0.46
C LEU A 12 -13.56 2.93 -0.21
N GLN A 13 -14.65 2.76 -1.00
CA GLN A 13 -15.25 3.87 -1.76
C GLN A 13 -15.68 5.08 -0.91
N ASN A 14 -16.07 4.86 0.34
CA ASN A 14 -16.49 5.92 1.26
C ASN A 14 -15.42 6.29 2.29
N LYS A 15 -14.17 5.88 2.08
CA LYS A 15 -13.06 6.11 3.01
C LYS A 15 -12.00 7.01 2.41
N GLN A 16 -11.32 7.75 3.28
CA GLN A 16 -10.13 8.49 2.92
C GLN A 16 -8.92 7.55 3.00
N VAL A 17 -8.41 7.16 1.85
CA VAL A 17 -7.24 6.27 1.76
C VAL A 17 -5.98 7.12 1.64
N LEU A 18 -4.98 6.82 2.45
CA LEU A 18 -3.71 7.53 2.44
C LEU A 18 -2.55 6.55 2.19
N PHE A 19 -1.66 6.94 1.29
CA PHE A 19 -0.41 6.25 1.02
C PHE A 19 0.79 7.03 1.56
N ILE A 20 1.62 6.37 2.36
CA ILE A 20 2.88 6.94 2.85
C ILE A 20 3.98 6.59 1.86
N GLY A 21 4.49 7.59 1.16
CA GLY A 21 5.54 7.47 0.18
C GLY A 21 5.09 6.95 -1.18
N ILE A 22 5.74 7.44 -2.22
CA ILE A 22 5.61 6.95 -3.60
C ILE A 22 6.78 6.04 -3.92
N GLY A 23 6.50 4.77 -4.12
CA GLY A 23 7.43 3.76 -4.61
C GLY A 23 6.78 3.01 -5.77
N VAL A 24 7.56 2.19 -6.47
CA VAL A 24 7.11 1.48 -7.69
C VAL A 24 5.80 0.71 -7.48
N SER A 25 5.64 0.06 -6.35
CA SER A 25 4.45 -0.71 -6.04
C SER A 25 3.27 0.17 -5.65
N HIS A 26 3.47 1.19 -4.80
CA HIS A 26 2.43 2.13 -4.40
C HIS A 26 1.82 2.87 -5.58
N THR A 27 2.63 3.33 -6.53
CA THR A 27 2.16 4.08 -7.69
C THR A 27 1.06 3.32 -8.45
N ARG A 28 1.28 2.05 -8.75
CA ARG A 28 0.30 1.22 -9.47
C ARG A 28 -0.99 0.99 -8.69
N LEU A 29 -0.87 0.82 -7.37
CA LEU A 29 -2.05 0.62 -6.52
C LEU A 29 -2.85 1.91 -6.38
N ILE A 30 -2.18 3.06 -6.26
CA ILE A 30 -2.80 4.39 -6.25
C ILE A 30 -3.59 4.63 -7.53
N GLU A 31 -2.99 4.37 -8.70
CA GLU A 31 -3.66 4.48 -10.00
C GLU A 31 -4.94 3.64 -10.05
N LYS A 32 -4.87 2.39 -9.62
CA LYS A 32 -6.02 1.48 -9.54
C LYS A 32 -7.13 1.99 -8.62
N PHE A 33 -6.78 2.62 -7.51
CA PHE A 33 -7.77 3.18 -6.60
C PHE A 33 -8.45 4.40 -7.19
N LEU A 34 -7.68 5.29 -7.84
CA LEU A 34 -8.21 6.46 -8.53
C LEU A 34 -9.12 6.08 -9.71
N GLU A 35 -8.74 5.06 -10.50
CA GLU A 35 -9.60 4.49 -11.55
C GLU A 35 -10.96 3.99 -11.02
N LYS A 36 -11.02 3.59 -9.75
CA LYS A 36 -12.23 3.14 -9.06
C LYS A 36 -12.93 4.23 -8.26
N GLU A 37 -12.56 5.48 -8.47
CA GLU A 37 -13.12 6.65 -7.78
C GLU A 37 -12.93 6.63 -6.25
N ILE A 38 -11.93 5.89 -5.76
CA ILE A 38 -11.55 5.89 -4.34
C ILE A 38 -10.74 7.16 -4.05
N SER A 39 -11.10 7.89 -3.01
CA SER A 39 -10.38 9.11 -2.60
C SER A 39 -9.00 8.75 -2.04
N VAL A 40 -7.94 9.16 -2.74
CA VAL A 40 -6.56 8.89 -2.36
C VAL A 40 -5.81 10.17 -2.01
N THR A 41 -5.15 10.16 -0.87
CA THR A 41 -4.14 11.14 -0.48
C THR A 41 -2.76 10.48 -0.43
N VAL A 42 -1.79 11.08 -1.05
CA VAL A 42 -0.38 10.65 -1.02
C VAL A 42 0.39 11.58 -0.11
N CYS A 43 1.09 11.05 0.87
CA CYS A 43 2.00 11.83 1.70
C CYS A 43 3.45 11.38 1.51
N ASP A 44 4.34 12.33 1.27
CA ASP A 44 5.76 12.07 1.06
C ASP A 44 6.62 13.25 1.57
N LYS A 45 7.81 12.97 2.07
CA LYS A 45 8.75 14.00 2.51
C LYS A 45 9.36 14.80 1.37
N ARG A 46 9.34 14.26 0.16
CA ARG A 46 9.87 14.90 -1.06
C ARG A 46 8.93 16.00 -1.54
N SER A 47 9.50 16.98 -2.24
CA SER A 47 8.74 18.04 -2.92
C SER A 47 8.13 17.54 -4.25
N PRO A 48 7.18 18.29 -4.86
CA PRO A 48 6.63 17.94 -6.17
C PRO A 48 7.73 17.76 -7.23
N GLU A 49 8.74 18.64 -7.24
CA GLU A 49 9.85 18.60 -8.20
C GLU A 49 10.70 17.33 -8.03
N GLN A 50 10.87 16.86 -6.79
CA GLN A 50 11.60 15.62 -6.49
C GLN A 50 10.80 14.36 -6.83
N LEU A 51 9.49 14.44 -6.85
CA LEU A 51 8.60 13.35 -7.27
C LEU A 51 8.47 13.27 -8.80
N GLY A 52 8.64 14.42 -9.51
CA GLY A 52 8.68 14.50 -10.95
C GLY A 52 7.43 13.94 -11.64
N GLU A 53 7.63 13.07 -12.63
CA GLU A 53 6.55 12.49 -13.44
C GLU A 53 5.48 11.76 -12.63
N ASP A 54 5.85 11.13 -11.52
CA ASP A 54 4.88 10.45 -10.64
C ASP A 54 3.90 11.44 -10.01
N TYR A 55 4.38 12.62 -9.60
CA TYR A 55 3.52 13.68 -9.09
C TYR A 55 2.53 14.17 -10.14
N GLU A 56 3.02 14.49 -11.34
CA GLU A 56 2.19 14.99 -12.44
C GLU A 56 1.12 13.98 -12.83
N ARG A 57 1.51 12.73 -13.01
CA ARG A 57 0.63 11.63 -13.42
C ARG A 57 -0.47 11.35 -12.40
N LEU A 58 -0.10 11.18 -11.13
CA LEU A 58 -1.08 10.89 -10.07
C LEU A 58 -1.96 12.10 -9.76
N SER A 59 -1.44 13.34 -9.88
CA SER A 59 -2.21 14.56 -9.74
C SER A 59 -3.27 14.68 -10.85
N ALA A 60 -2.91 14.36 -12.09
CA ALA A 60 -3.83 14.35 -13.22
C ALA A 60 -4.98 13.33 -13.06
N LEU A 61 -4.72 12.21 -12.35
CA LEU A 61 -5.72 11.21 -12.00
C LEU A 61 -6.57 11.58 -10.77
N GLY A 62 -6.29 12.72 -10.12
CA GLY A 62 -7.08 13.23 -9.00
C GLY A 62 -6.55 12.88 -7.61
N ALA A 63 -5.32 12.40 -7.48
CA ALA A 63 -4.68 12.20 -6.17
C ALA A 63 -4.49 13.53 -5.44
N LYS A 64 -4.74 13.55 -4.15
CA LYS A 64 -4.38 14.65 -3.25
C LYS A 64 -2.98 14.43 -2.70
N PHE A 65 -2.26 15.51 -2.40
CA PHE A 65 -0.90 15.42 -1.89
C PHE A 65 -0.71 16.18 -0.58
N ARG A 66 0.10 15.63 0.30
CA ARG A 66 0.66 16.24 1.49
C ARG A 66 2.17 15.99 1.49
N LEU A 67 2.95 17.00 1.10
CA LEU A 67 4.38 16.87 0.83
C LEU A 67 5.21 17.72 1.79
N GLY A 68 6.47 17.37 1.95
CA GLY A 68 7.44 18.11 2.74
C GLY A 68 7.54 17.66 4.19
N GLU A 69 8.00 18.54 5.08
CA GLU A 69 8.41 18.17 6.45
C GLU A 69 7.28 17.58 7.30
N ASN A 70 6.07 18.13 7.20
CA ASN A 70 4.92 17.71 8.01
C ASN A 70 3.97 16.75 7.28
N TYR A 71 4.49 15.96 6.33
CA TYR A 71 3.68 15.07 5.49
C TYR A 71 2.87 14.04 6.30
N LEU A 72 3.34 13.65 7.49
CA LEU A 72 2.66 12.69 8.35
C LEU A 72 1.44 13.26 9.09
N ASP A 73 1.26 14.59 9.12
CA ASP A 73 0.06 15.19 9.73
C ASP A 73 -1.22 14.77 8.98
N ALA A 74 -1.08 14.43 7.70
CA ALA A 74 -2.17 13.89 6.88
C ALA A 74 -2.77 12.58 7.40
N LEU A 75 -2.06 11.85 8.26
CA LEU A 75 -2.56 10.60 8.85
C LEU A 75 -3.81 10.84 9.70
N GLN A 76 -3.99 12.06 10.22
CA GLN A 76 -5.16 12.40 11.03
C GLN A 76 -6.47 12.38 10.22
N ASP A 77 -6.39 12.70 8.94
CA ASP A 77 -7.55 12.80 8.03
C ASP A 77 -7.88 11.48 7.33
N ALA A 78 -7.05 10.45 7.50
CA ALA A 78 -7.21 9.18 6.83
C ALA A 78 -8.03 8.17 7.64
N ASP A 79 -8.76 7.31 6.96
CA ASP A 79 -9.42 6.13 7.54
C ASP A 79 -8.54 4.88 7.37
N VAL A 80 -7.90 4.76 6.20
CA VAL A 80 -7.03 3.64 5.83
C VAL A 80 -5.67 4.17 5.39
N ILE A 81 -4.61 3.66 5.99
CA ILE A 81 -3.24 4.11 5.79
C ILE A 81 -2.41 2.96 5.23
N PHE A 82 -1.91 3.13 4.01
CA PHE A 82 -0.94 2.23 3.39
C PHE A 82 0.47 2.70 3.73
N ARG A 83 1.16 1.94 4.58
CA ARG A 83 2.55 2.24 4.95
C ARG A 83 3.53 1.72 3.90
N THR A 84 4.61 2.46 3.67
CA THR A 84 5.74 1.95 2.89
C THR A 84 6.51 0.86 3.65
N PRO A 85 7.09 -0.14 2.96
CA PRO A 85 7.93 -1.17 3.59
C PRO A 85 9.11 -0.61 4.40
N GLY A 86 9.65 0.55 4.00
CA GLY A 86 10.76 1.20 4.70
C GLY A 86 10.36 1.91 6.00
N MET A 87 9.06 2.09 6.26
CA MET A 87 8.61 2.70 7.50
C MET A 87 8.46 1.65 8.60
N TYR A 88 9.12 1.90 9.73
CA TYR A 88 9.07 0.99 10.87
C TYR A 88 7.63 0.81 11.36
N TYR A 89 7.21 -0.44 11.48
CA TYR A 89 5.82 -0.81 11.84
C TYR A 89 5.33 -0.18 13.15
N LEU A 90 6.22 -0.06 14.14
CA LEU A 90 5.94 0.53 15.44
C LEU A 90 6.36 2.02 15.52
N SER A 91 6.51 2.72 14.41
CA SER A 91 6.78 4.16 14.44
C SER A 91 5.70 4.91 15.21
N PRO A 92 6.04 5.96 15.99
CA PRO A 92 5.08 6.68 16.82
C PRO A 92 3.83 7.13 16.04
N ALA A 93 4.01 7.69 14.86
CA ALA A 93 2.90 8.17 14.03
C ALA A 93 1.91 7.05 13.65
N LEU A 94 2.41 5.85 13.31
CA LEU A 94 1.54 4.71 13.01
C LEU A 94 0.88 4.12 14.24
N GLN A 95 1.54 4.17 15.39
CA GLN A 95 0.93 3.73 16.65
C GLN A 95 -0.20 4.67 17.08
N GLU A 96 -0.03 5.97 16.94
CA GLU A 96 -1.07 6.97 17.23
C GLU A 96 -2.26 6.79 16.29
N ALA A 97 -2.01 6.58 14.99
CA ALA A 97 -3.07 6.30 14.03
C ALA A 97 -3.89 5.06 14.43
N ARG A 98 -3.23 3.96 14.84
CA ARG A 98 -3.93 2.75 15.32
C ARG A 98 -4.73 3.00 16.59
N LYS A 99 -4.18 3.75 17.55
CA LYS A 99 -4.90 4.14 18.78
C LYS A 99 -6.14 4.99 18.49
N ALA A 100 -6.09 5.80 17.42
CA ALA A 100 -7.22 6.57 16.92
C ALA A 100 -8.24 5.73 16.12
N GLY A 101 -8.06 4.41 16.04
CA GLY A 101 -8.97 3.49 15.36
C GLY A 101 -8.81 3.43 13.84
N LYS A 102 -7.73 3.99 13.29
CA LYS A 102 -7.45 3.96 11.86
C LYS A 102 -6.88 2.61 11.45
N VAL A 103 -7.22 2.17 10.24
CA VAL A 103 -6.66 0.94 9.65
C VAL A 103 -5.29 1.25 9.08
N VAL A 104 -4.25 0.63 9.61
CA VAL A 104 -2.88 0.73 9.09
C VAL A 104 -2.50 -0.59 8.48
N THR A 105 -2.25 -0.59 7.18
CA THR A 105 -1.96 -1.77 6.37
C THR A 105 -0.78 -1.55 5.43
N SER A 106 -0.47 -2.53 4.61
CA SER A 106 0.49 -2.47 3.52
C SER A 106 -0.04 -3.24 2.30
N GLU A 107 0.55 -3.03 1.14
CA GLU A 107 0.19 -3.77 -0.07
C GLU A 107 0.28 -5.28 0.14
N MET A 108 1.33 -5.74 0.83
CA MET A 108 1.54 -7.16 1.10
C MET A 108 0.47 -7.72 2.04
N GLU A 109 0.08 -6.98 3.07
CA GLU A 109 -1.02 -7.38 3.96
C GLU A 109 -2.32 -7.50 3.18
N CYS A 110 -2.67 -6.49 2.37
CA CYS A 110 -3.84 -6.56 1.50
C CYS A 110 -3.78 -7.72 0.49
N PHE A 111 -2.62 -7.96 -0.12
CA PHE A 111 -2.43 -9.11 -0.99
C PHE A 111 -2.71 -10.42 -0.27
N CYS A 112 -2.17 -10.61 0.93
CA CYS A 112 -2.38 -11.82 1.72
C CYS A 112 -3.86 -12.03 2.10
N GLU A 113 -4.57 -10.94 2.42
CA GLU A 113 -6.00 -11.00 2.78
C GLU A 113 -6.90 -11.32 1.58
N LEU A 114 -6.56 -10.77 0.40
CA LEU A 114 -7.37 -10.91 -0.81
C LEU A 114 -7.03 -12.16 -1.64
N CYS A 115 -5.86 -12.75 -1.43
CA CYS A 115 -5.41 -13.89 -2.20
C CYS A 115 -6.30 -15.11 -1.92
N PRO A 116 -6.99 -15.66 -2.95
CA PRO A 116 -7.87 -16.82 -2.77
C PRO A 116 -7.09 -18.14 -2.67
N CYS A 117 -5.79 -18.10 -2.95
CA CYS A 117 -4.92 -19.26 -3.00
C CYS A 117 -4.21 -19.49 -1.66
N LYS A 118 -3.71 -20.72 -1.48
CA LYS A 118 -2.83 -21.02 -0.36
C LYS A 118 -1.50 -20.29 -0.53
N LEU A 119 -1.10 -19.54 0.49
CA LEU A 119 0.12 -18.76 0.49
C LEU A 119 1.22 -19.49 1.24
N TYR A 120 2.42 -19.49 0.66
CA TYR A 120 3.65 -19.95 1.28
C TYR A 120 4.64 -18.79 1.31
N ALA A 121 5.20 -18.52 2.48
CA ALA A 121 6.19 -17.44 2.65
C ALA A 121 7.59 -18.03 2.82
N VAL A 122 8.55 -17.45 2.12
CA VAL A 122 9.97 -17.77 2.26
C VAL A 122 10.68 -16.58 2.87
N THR A 123 11.28 -16.77 4.04
CA THR A 123 12.04 -15.74 4.74
C THR A 123 13.47 -16.20 5.02
N GLY A 124 14.37 -15.26 5.27
CA GLY A 124 15.78 -15.53 5.56
C GLY A 124 16.68 -14.40 5.12
N SER A 125 17.94 -14.42 5.56
CA SER A 125 18.96 -13.45 5.13
C SER A 125 19.32 -13.64 3.66
N ASP A 126 19.57 -14.88 3.26
CA ASP A 126 20.00 -15.27 1.91
C ASP A 126 19.10 -16.36 1.32
N GLY A 127 19.18 -16.55 0.01
CA GLY A 127 18.53 -17.67 -0.70
C GLY A 127 17.00 -17.57 -0.88
N LYS A 128 16.34 -16.49 -0.43
CA LYS A 128 14.89 -16.33 -0.55
C LYS A 128 14.38 -16.49 -2.01
N THR A 129 14.97 -15.76 -2.93
CA THR A 129 14.60 -15.81 -4.35
C THR A 129 14.85 -17.19 -4.95
N THR A 130 16.01 -17.77 -4.68
CA THR A 130 16.37 -19.12 -5.18
C THR A 130 15.38 -20.17 -4.68
N THR A 131 15.09 -20.18 -3.39
CA THR A 131 14.14 -21.12 -2.77
C THR A 131 12.72 -20.93 -3.32
N SER A 132 12.22 -19.71 -3.42
CA SER A 132 10.90 -19.42 -3.99
C SER A 132 10.79 -19.87 -5.46
N THR A 133 11.84 -19.61 -6.25
CA THR A 133 11.89 -20.04 -7.66
C THR A 133 11.90 -21.56 -7.79
N LEU A 134 12.63 -22.27 -6.93
CA LEU A 134 12.64 -23.74 -6.95
C LEU A 134 11.28 -24.32 -6.57
N ILE A 135 10.66 -23.79 -5.52
CA ILE A 135 9.30 -24.21 -5.11
C ILE A 135 8.31 -23.99 -6.26
N ALA A 136 8.31 -22.82 -6.89
CA ALA A 136 7.43 -22.52 -8.02
C ALA A 136 7.62 -23.52 -9.17
N LYS A 137 8.88 -23.81 -9.54
CA LYS A 137 9.19 -24.79 -10.62
C LYS A 137 8.76 -26.22 -10.25
N PHE A 138 8.87 -26.62 -9.01
CA PHE A 138 8.37 -27.94 -8.59
C PHE A 138 6.85 -28.01 -8.64
N LEU A 139 6.15 -26.97 -8.20
CA LEU A 139 4.69 -26.91 -8.27
C LEU A 139 4.18 -26.91 -9.70
N GLU A 140 4.82 -26.15 -10.60
CA GLU A 140 4.48 -26.17 -12.05
C GLU A 140 4.61 -27.56 -12.68
N LYS A 141 5.59 -28.36 -12.24
CA LYS A 141 5.80 -29.71 -12.77
C LYS A 141 4.89 -30.77 -12.14
N SER A 142 4.35 -30.48 -10.97
CA SER A 142 3.45 -31.42 -10.27
C SER A 142 1.98 -31.26 -10.66
N GLY A 143 1.63 -30.26 -11.46
CA GLY A 143 0.25 -29.97 -11.90
C GLY A 143 -0.43 -29.06 -10.91
#